data_9dc80289a2e964f3f2ad2d3e8c6fe7a9
#
_entry.id   9dc80289a2e964f3f2ad2d3e8c6fe7a9
#
_cell.length_a   1.000
_cell.length_b   1.000
_cell.length_c   1.000
_cell.angle_alpha   90.00
_cell.angle_beta   90.00
_cell.angle_gamma   90.00
#
_symmetry.space_group_name_H-M   'P 1'
#
loop_
_entity.id
_entity.type
_entity.pdbx_description
1 polymer ?
#
loop_
_entity_poly.entity_id
_entity_poly.type
_entity_poly.pdbx_seq_one_letter_code
_entity_poly.pdbx_strand_id
1 'polypeptide(L)'
;NGEYNNRTFNIGVAYKIDSKNTISWQTQIYNGVQHYPIFSESMTKTKYISDTFRSLVNWNFRTEKVQNIFRLAYLEDEFQYFSNINKAKSSGGSAKIYLAKNDFNYIFNEKLAFNFIGEYQLNKGQGFQSGITNVERNAGSIAGLVRWNPSQKVNFEAGLKKDFVEAIETPVLYSFSGKVNVNNWYSLIFNASKNFRFPSFNDLYWQPGGNLDLKSETSLQADLGNRFQYKNFKLNVTPFYINIENMIRWLPNSGGIWSPSNINNVESYGLESQLDFVKDFGKNNAKFSLGYIYTNSKNVETNRFLSYVPQHKIFGNASYRYDFIEIFAQGMFNGLTFTSEDEKLSSALKSYFVMNAGLHIKILKHYQIGFKANNLFDQIYETTAYFPLPKRNYAANLLINF
;
A
#
# COMPACT_ATOMS: atom_id res chain seq x y z
N ASN A 1 -1.39 -10.25 25.67
CA ASN A 1 -0.51 -10.46 24.54
C ASN A 1 -1.16 -9.98 23.27
N GLY A 2 -0.53 -9.02 22.56
CA GLY A 2 -1.10 -8.43 21.37
C GLY A 2 -2.26 -7.44 21.65
N GLU A 3 -2.34 -6.92 22.86
CA GLU A 3 -3.29 -5.86 23.20
C GLU A 3 -3.02 -4.63 22.35
N TYR A 4 -4.06 -3.98 21.88
CA TYR A 4 -3.96 -2.70 21.19
C TYR A 4 -5.10 -1.77 21.55
N ASN A 5 -4.82 -0.49 21.49
CA ASN A 5 -5.81 0.57 21.65
C ASN A 5 -5.52 1.65 20.61
N ASN A 6 -6.46 1.89 19.72
CA ASN A 6 -6.35 2.89 18.67
C ASN A 6 -7.48 3.91 18.81
N ARG A 7 -7.12 5.19 18.75
CA ARG A 7 -8.06 6.30 18.78
C ARG A 7 -7.81 7.17 17.55
N THR A 8 -8.87 7.48 16.83
CA THR A 8 -8.79 8.35 15.66
C THR A 8 -9.86 9.41 15.75
N PHE A 9 -9.45 10.65 15.54
CA PHE A 9 -10.34 11.77 15.38
C PHE A 9 -10.14 12.38 14.01
N ASN A 10 -11.24 12.59 13.27
CA ASN A 10 -11.22 13.21 11.95
C ASN A 10 -12.24 14.36 11.93
N ILE A 11 -11.82 15.48 11.37
CA ILE A 11 -12.71 16.61 11.09
C ILE A 11 -12.46 17.09 9.67
N GLY A 12 -13.53 17.47 8.98
CA GLY A 12 -13.43 18.05 7.64
C GLY A 12 -14.49 19.13 7.47
N VAL A 13 -14.08 20.24 6.87
CA VAL A 13 -14.95 21.36 6.52
C VAL A 13 -14.70 21.70 5.06
N ALA A 14 -15.77 21.91 4.31
CA ALA A 14 -15.68 22.41 2.94
C ALA A 14 -16.58 23.65 2.80
N TYR A 15 -16.01 24.70 2.22
CA TYR A 15 -16.71 25.96 1.97
C TYR A 15 -16.69 26.27 0.48
N LYS A 16 -17.86 26.40 -0.09
CA LYS A 16 -18.04 26.81 -1.47
C LYS A 16 -18.08 28.32 -1.55
N ILE A 17 -17.00 28.94 -2.05
CA ILE A 17 -16.87 30.41 -2.18
C ILE A 17 -17.83 30.89 -3.26
N ASP A 18 -17.81 30.23 -4.42
CA ASP A 18 -18.69 30.50 -5.56
C ASP A 18 -18.90 29.21 -6.40
N SER A 19 -19.49 29.34 -7.60
CA SER A 19 -19.76 28.21 -8.48
C SER A 19 -18.50 27.48 -8.98
N LYS A 20 -17.34 28.13 -8.93
CA LYS A 20 -16.06 27.64 -9.45
C LYS A 20 -15.04 27.30 -8.37
N ASN A 21 -15.17 27.91 -7.18
CA ASN A 21 -14.18 27.88 -6.12
C ASN A 21 -14.69 27.17 -4.87
N THR A 22 -13.97 26.16 -4.41
CA THR A 22 -14.22 25.48 -3.15
C THR A 22 -12.92 25.39 -2.36
N ILE A 23 -12.94 25.76 -1.08
CA ILE A 23 -11.86 25.51 -0.13
C ILE A 23 -12.33 24.41 0.82
N SER A 24 -11.44 23.47 1.10
CA SER A 24 -11.69 22.45 2.13
C SER A 24 -10.49 22.30 3.04
N TRP A 25 -10.77 22.04 4.30
CA TRP A 25 -9.79 21.70 5.31
C TRP A 25 -10.15 20.37 5.95
N GLN A 26 -9.16 19.49 6.12
CA GLN A 26 -9.30 18.19 6.73
C GLN A 26 -8.16 17.98 7.73
N THR A 27 -8.49 17.44 8.90
CA THR A 27 -7.50 17.10 9.91
C THR A 27 -7.79 15.73 10.49
N GLN A 28 -6.74 14.95 10.68
CA GLN A 28 -6.76 13.65 11.33
C GLN A 28 -5.76 13.66 12.48
N ILE A 29 -6.21 13.15 13.63
CA ILE A 29 -5.38 12.85 14.79
C ILE A 29 -5.53 11.37 15.07
N TYR A 30 -4.41 10.66 15.20
CA TYR A 30 -4.39 9.25 15.56
C TYR A 30 -3.42 9.03 16.70
N ASN A 31 -3.85 8.21 17.67
CA ASN A 31 -3.01 7.69 18.74
C ASN A 31 -3.22 6.18 18.81
N GLY A 32 -2.13 5.43 18.75
CA GLY A 32 -2.12 3.98 18.79
C GLY A 32 -1.14 3.45 19.84
N VAL A 33 -1.59 2.49 20.63
CA VAL A 33 -0.75 1.71 21.54
C VAL A 33 -0.91 0.26 21.17
N GLN A 34 0.21 -0.43 20.91
CA GLN A 34 0.24 -1.83 20.54
C GLN A 34 1.28 -2.59 21.36
N HIS A 35 0.87 -3.69 21.99
CA HIS A 35 1.76 -4.63 22.61
C HIS A 35 2.10 -5.74 21.61
N TYR A 36 3.39 -6.05 21.49
CA TYR A 36 3.80 -7.16 20.64
C TYR A 36 3.48 -8.51 21.28
N PRO A 37 3.12 -9.51 20.48
CA PRO A 37 2.91 -10.86 20.99
C PRO A 37 4.21 -11.45 21.56
N ILE A 38 4.09 -12.24 22.60
CA ILE A 38 5.19 -13.04 23.18
C ILE A 38 4.92 -14.52 22.89
N PHE A 39 5.98 -15.28 22.63
CA PHE A 39 5.93 -16.72 22.35
C PHE A 39 6.01 -17.57 23.61
N SER A 40 6.56 -17.01 24.67
CA SER A 40 6.76 -17.63 25.97
C SER A 40 6.50 -16.63 27.08
N GLU A 41 5.98 -17.09 28.21
CA GLU A 41 5.75 -16.24 29.39
C GLU A 41 7.05 -15.64 29.96
N SER A 42 8.20 -16.27 29.68
CA SER A 42 9.52 -15.75 30.05
C SER A 42 10.00 -14.58 29.21
N MET A 43 9.38 -14.30 28.07
CA MET A 43 9.76 -13.19 27.21
C MET A 43 9.34 -11.84 27.77
N THR A 44 10.22 -10.87 27.64
CA THR A 44 9.92 -9.48 28.01
C THR A 44 8.82 -8.92 27.11
N LYS A 45 7.76 -8.41 27.72
CA LYS A 45 6.69 -7.71 26.99
C LYS A 45 7.19 -6.38 26.45
N THR A 46 6.94 -6.15 25.19
CA THR A 46 7.32 -4.94 24.44
C THR A 46 6.09 -4.18 23.98
N LYS A 47 6.18 -2.89 23.80
CA LYS A 47 5.09 -2.07 23.25
C LYS A 47 5.61 -1.02 22.27
N TYR A 48 4.70 -0.60 21.40
CA TYR A 48 4.89 0.47 20.44
C TYR A 48 3.76 1.49 20.63
N ILE A 49 4.12 2.77 20.65
CA ILE A 49 3.17 3.89 20.66
C ILE A 49 3.40 4.65 19.37
N SER A 50 2.33 5.01 18.68
CA SER A 50 2.38 5.87 17.51
C SER A 50 1.38 7.01 17.63
N ASP A 51 1.85 8.21 17.34
CA ASP A 51 1.07 9.43 17.29
C ASP A 51 1.17 10.02 15.90
N THR A 52 0.04 10.35 15.31
CA THR A 52 -0.01 10.95 13.96
C THR A 52 -0.89 12.18 13.98
N PHE A 53 -0.38 13.26 13.40
CA PHE A 53 -1.15 14.45 13.10
C PHE A 53 -1.04 14.77 11.61
N ARG A 54 -2.18 14.94 10.95
CA ARG A 54 -2.24 15.28 9.52
C ARG A 54 -3.26 16.39 9.31
N SER A 55 -2.87 17.43 8.60
CA SER A 55 -3.75 18.54 8.22
C SER A 55 -3.55 18.88 6.76
N LEU A 56 -4.63 19.06 6.03
CA LEU A 56 -4.65 19.31 4.60
C LEU A 56 -5.64 20.43 4.29
N VAL A 57 -5.17 21.45 3.59
CA VAL A 57 -6.01 22.48 2.98
C VAL A 57 -5.98 22.29 1.47
N ASN A 58 -7.15 22.27 0.84
CA ASN A 58 -7.29 22.23 -0.61
C ASN A 58 -8.04 23.48 -1.07
N TRP A 59 -7.55 24.10 -2.13
CA TRP A 59 -8.32 25.02 -2.94
C TRP A 59 -8.56 24.38 -4.31
N ASN A 60 -9.83 24.18 -4.65
CA ASN A 60 -10.26 23.59 -5.92
C ASN A 60 -10.95 24.68 -6.74
N PHE A 61 -10.34 25.02 -7.89
CA PHE A 61 -10.90 25.88 -8.91
C PHE A 61 -11.33 25.04 -10.10
N ARG A 62 -12.57 25.17 -10.56
CA ARG A 62 -13.12 24.38 -11.65
C ARG A 62 -13.98 25.21 -12.61
N THR A 63 -13.67 25.08 -13.89
CA THR A 63 -14.50 25.54 -15.01
C THR A 63 -14.78 24.37 -15.95
N GLU A 64 -15.41 24.60 -17.10
CA GLU A 64 -15.61 23.58 -18.13
C GLU A 64 -14.30 23.00 -18.67
N LYS A 65 -13.27 23.85 -18.84
CA LYS A 65 -11.98 23.46 -19.46
C LYS A 65 -10.83 23.35 -18.48
N VAL A 66 -10.94 23.96 -17.31
CA VAL A 66 -9.83 24.02 -16.32
C VAL A 66 -10.29 23.45 -15.01
N GLN A 67 -9.47 22.56 -14.46
CA GLN A 67 -9.52 22.17 -13.05
C GLN A 67 -8.15 22.37 -12.45
N ASN A 68 -8.06 23.18 -11.39
CA ASN A 68 -6.84 23.37 -10.64
C ASN A 68 -7.07 23.04 -9.18
N ILE A 69 -6.20 22.21 -8.60
CA ILE A 69 -6.26 21.86 -7.18
C ILE A 69 -4.91 22.24 -6.56
N PHE A 70 -4.94 23.25 -5.70
CA PHE A 70 -3.78 23.61 -4.89
C PHE A 70 -3.93 23.02 -3.49
N ARG A 71 -2.88 22.35 -2.99
CA ARG A 71 -2.87 21.65 -1.70
C ARG A 71 -1.72 22.12 -0.84
N LEU A 72 -2.01 22.39 0.42
CA LEU A 72 -1.01 22.58 1.46
C LEU A 72 -1.25 21.53 2.53
N ALA A 73 -0.22 20.78 2.89
CA ALA A 73 -0.33 19.76 3.92
C ALA A 73 0.80 19.85 4.94
N TYR A 74 0.46 19.52 6.18
CA TYR A 74 1.39 19.22 7.25
C TYR A 74 1.09 17.82 7.78
N LEU A 75 2.13 16.99 7.81
CA LEU A 75 2.07 15.64 8.34
C LEU A 75 3.15 15.48 9.41
N GLU A 76 2.77 14.88 10.53
CA GLU A 76 3.68 14.53 11.61
C GLU A 76 3.36 13.13 12.08
N ASP A 77 4.34 12.25 12.05
CA ASP A 77 4.27 10.90 12.57
C ASP A 77 5.36 10.75 13.64
N GLU A 78 4.98 10.35 14.85
CA GLU A 78 5.89 10.02 15.95
C GLU A 78 5.68 8.57 16.37
N PHE A 79 6.76 7.89 16.69
CA PHE A 79 6.70 6.58 17.30
C PHE A 79 7.63 6.47 18.51
N GLN A 80 7.24 5.62 19.45
CA GLN A 80 8.02 5.28 20.62
C GLN A 80 8.01 3.77 20.80
N TYR A 81 9.19 3.17 20.91
CA TYR A 81 9.35 1.75 21.15
C TYR A 81 9.84 1.50 22.58
N PHE A 82 9.28 0.51 23.23
CA PHE A 82 9.61 0.07 24.58
C PHE A 82 10.00 -1.40 24.54
N SER A 83 11.29 -1.69 24.72
CA SER A 83 11.81 -3.06 24.84
C SER A 83 11.31 -3.77 26.10
N ASN A 84 10.76 -3.02 27.05
CA ASN A 84 10.05 -3.51 28.22
C ASN A 84 8.94 -2.52 28.57
N ILE A 85 7.68 -3.01 28.64
CA ILE A 85 6.50 -2.16 28.89
C ILE A 85 6.55 -1.39 30.22
N ASN A 86 7.34 -1.87 31.17
CA ASN A 86 7.50 -1.30 32.53
C ASN A 86 8.71 -0.35 32.65
N LYS A 87 9.47 -0.14 31.56
CA LYS A 87 10.64 0.75 31.54
C LYS A 87 10.39 1.97 30.68
N ALA A 88 11.30 2.94 30.73
CA ALA A 88 11.31 4.07 29.83
C ALA A 88 11.43 3.63 28.36
N LYS A 89 11.07 4.51 27.41
CA LYS A 89 11.20 4.22 25.98
C LYS A 89 12.64 3.88 25.61
N SER A 90 12.82 2.83 24.81
CA SER A 90 14.13 2.35 24.37
C SER A 90 14.61 3.07 23.11
N SER A 91 13.69 3.35 22.19
CA SER A 91 13.97 4.09 20.96
C SER A 91 12.71 4.79 20.47
N GLY A 92 12.86 5.66 19.49
CA GLY A 92 11.73 6.35 18.89
C GLY A 92 12.19 7.29 17.80
N GLY A 93 11.25 7.93 17.14
CA GLY A 93 11.53 8.93 16.14
C GLY A 93 10.29 9.72 15.76
N SER A 94 10.53 10.86 15.13
CA SER A 94 9.48 11.67 14.51
C SER A 94 9.86 12.05 13.09
N ALA A 95 8.87 12.13 12.24
CA ALA A 95 8.98 12.65 10.89
C ALA A 95 7.94 13.73 10.67
N LYS A 96 8.37 14.87 10.09
CA LYS A 96 7.50 16.00 9.75
C LYS A 96 7.65 16.29 8.27
N ILE A 97 6.52 16.45 7.59
CA ILE A 97 6.48 16.77 6.16
C ILE A 97 5.62 18.02 5.97
N TYR A 98 6.21 19.03 5.35
CA TYR A 98 5.50 20.20 4.83
C TYR A 98 5.40 20.03 3.32
N LEU A 99 4.20 20.05 2.78
CA LEU A 99 3.94 19.78 1.38
C LEU A 99 3.14 20.93 0.76
N ALA A 100 3.58 21.39 -0.41
CA ALA A 100 2.81 22.22 -1.32
C ALA A 100 2.72 21.54 -2.67
N LYS A 101 1.49 21.39 -3.20
CA LYS A 101 1.26 20.72 -4.49
C LYS A 101 0.21 21.46 -5.29
N ASN A 102 0.50 21.69 -6.56
CA ASN A 102 -0.46 22.20 -7.53
C ASN A 102 -0.69 21.14 -8.61
N ASP A 103 -1.95 20.89 -8.92
CA ASP A 103 -2.41 19.94 -9.91
C ASP A 103 -3.35 20.69 -10.87
N PHE A 104 -2.82 21.02 -12.05
CA PHE A 104 -3.50 21.82 -13.07
C PHE A 104 -3.89 20.90 -14.23
N ASN A 105 -5.18 20.74 -14.47
CA ASN A 105 -5.72 19.96 -15.58
C ASN A 105 -6.42 20.88 -16.58
N TYR A 106 -6.06 20.76 -17.86
CA TYR A 106 -6.64 21.53 -18.95
C TYR A 106 -7.28 20.58 -19.99
N ILE A 107 -8.58 20.72 -20.19
CA ILE A 107 -9.35 19.99 -21.18
C ILE A 107 -9.31 20.80 -22.48
N PHE A 108 -8.43 20.40 -23.43
CA PHE A 108 -8.32 21.05 -24.71
C PHE A 108 -9.59 20.84 -25.54
N ASN A 109 -10.05 19.57 -25.62
CA ASN A 109 -11.31 19.16 -26.22
C ASN A 109 -11.77 17.80 -25.64
N GLU A 110 -12.86 17.24 -26.13
CA GLU A 110 -13.40 15.94 -25.67
C GLU A 110 -12.41 14.77 -25.77
N LYS A 111 -11.41 14.88 -26.65
CA LYS A 111 -10.43 13.80 -26.92
C LYS A 111 -9.08 14.04 -26.27
N LEU A 112 -8.75 15.26 -25.90
CA LEU A 112 -7.39 15.62 -25.47
C LEU A 112 -7.43 16.48 -24.21
N ALA A 113 -6.68 16.06 -23.20
CA ALA A 113 -6.46 16.81 -21.98
C ALA A 113 -4.98 16.76 -21.56
N PHE A 114 -4.53 17.82 -20.90
CA PHE A 114 -3.19 17.97 -20.38
C PHE A 114 -3.28 18.14 -18.86
N ASN A 115 -2.36 17.51 -18.14
CA ASN A 115 -2.24 17.69 -16.70
C ASN A 115 -0.80 18.08 -16.36
N PHE A 116 -0.63 19.13 -15.56
CA PHE A 116 0.65 19.62 -15.07
C PHE A 116 0.64 19.60 -13.54
N ILE A 117 1.63 18.95 -12.94
CA ILE A 117 1.75 18.79 -11.51
C ILE A 117 3.09 19.39 -11.08
N GLY A 118 3.05 20.29 -10.09
CA GLY A 118 4.21 20.78 -9.36
C GLY A 118 4.07 20.42 -7.88
N GLU A 119 5.14 19.93 -7.28
CA GLU A 119 5.15 19.54 -5.86
C GLU A 119 6.46 19.98 -5.21
N TYR A 120 6.37 20.44 -3.97
CA TYR A 120 7.50 20.71 -3.11
C TYR A 120 7.26 20.10 -1.74
N GLN A 121 8.27 19.47 -1.17
CA GLN A 121 8.26 18.90 0.17
C GLN A 121 9.52 19.30 0.95
N LEU A 122 9.32 19.70 2.20
CA LEU A 122 10.36 19.75 3.21
C LEU A 122 10.14 18.61 4.19
N ASN A 123 11.06 17.66 4.22
CA ASN A 123 11.01 16.50 5.09
C ASN A 123 12.02 16.71 6.23
N LYS A 124 11.57 16.55 7.48
CA LYS A 124 12.40 16.61 8.68
C LYS A 124 12.29 15.31 9.45
N GLY A 125 13.42 14.80 9.94
CA GLY A 125 13.48 13.56 10.70
C GLY A 125 14.32 13.73 11.95
N GLN A 126 13.87 13.10 13.03
CA GLN A 126 14.59 13.03 14.29
C GLN A 126 14.37 11.65 14.92
N GLY A 127 15.43 11.05 15.47
CA GLY A 127 15.34 9.78 16.14
C GLY A 127 15.91 9.87 17.56
N PHE A 128 15.30 9.14 18.48
CA PHE A 128 15.79 8.93 19.84
C PHE A 128 16.44 7.53 19.91
N GLN A 129 17.69 7.46 20.38
CA GLN A 129 18.45 6.20 20.45
C GLN A 129 18.62 5.49 19.09
N SER A 130 18.65 6.26 17.99
CA SER A 130 18.77 5.73 16.63
C SER A 130 19.89 6.38 15.81
N GLY A 131 20.62 7.34 16.39
CA GLY A 131 21.68 8.09 15.69
C GLY A 131 21.17 9.12 14.67
N ILE A 132 19.85 9.22 14.46
CA ILE A 132 19.25 10.19 13.56
C ILE A 132 19.00 11.50 14.30
N THR A 133 19.83 12.52 14.07
CA THR A 133 19.71 13.80 14.76
C THR A 133 19.41 14.92 13.76
N ASN A 134 18.17 15.46 13.82
CA ASN A 134 17.76 16.67 13.08
C ASN A 134 18.14 16.67 11.59
N VAL A 135 17.74 15.63 10.87
CA VAL A 135 17.97 15.52 9.45
C VAL A 135 16.85 16.22 8.66
N GLU A 136 17.23 16.91 7.59
CA GLU A 136 16.30 17.60 6.70
C GLU A 136 16.58 17.22 5.25
N ARG A 137 15.54 17.25 4.41
CA ARG A 137 15.65 17.06 2.97
C ARG A 137 14.60 17.87 2.24
N ASN A 138 15.07 18.68 1.31
CA ASN A 138 14.22 19.37 0.33
C ASN A 138 14.01 18.46 -0.88
N ALA A 139 12.78 18.35 -1.31
CA ALA A 139 12.42 17.61 -2.52
C ALA A 139 11.35 18.37 -3.31
N GLY A 140 11.55 18.52 -4.58
CA GLY A 140 10.59 19.09 -5.52
C GLY A 140 10.32 18.14 -6.67
N SER A 141 9.20 18.27 -7.35
CA SER A 141 8.95 17.56 -8.59
C SER A 141 8.10 18.36 -9.56
N ILE A 142 8.31 18.13 -10.85
CA ILE A 142 7.43 18.58 -11.92
C ILE A 142 7.02 17.38 -12.75
N ALA A 143 5.75 17.32 -13.15
CA ALA A 143 5.24 16.29 -14.03
C ALA A 143 4.27 16.89 -15.05
N GLY A 144 4.29 16.32 -16.26
CA GLY A 144 3.34 16.60 -17.32
C GLY A 144 2.75 15.32 -17.84
N LEU A 145 1.41 15.27 -17.99
CA LEU A 145 0.70 14.13 -18.55
C LEU A 145 -0.20 14.59 -19.68
N VAL A 146 -0.32 13.76 -20.69
CA VAL A 146 -1.23 13.93 -21.83
C VAL A 146 -2.18 12.76 -21.85
N ARG A 147 -3.46 13.05 -21.82
CA ARG A 147 -4.53 12.05 -21.99
C ARG A 147 -5.17 12.24 -23.35
N TRP A 148 -5.20 11.16 -24.12
CA TRP A 148 -5.76 11.15 -25.48
C TRP A 148 -6.80 10.04 -25.63
N ASN A 149 -8.02 10.43 -25.94
CA ASN A 149 -9.19 9.58 -26.13
C ASN A 149 -9.64 9.69 -27.61
N PRO A 150 -8.93 9.05 -28.58
CA PRO A 150 -9.29 9.18 -30.00
C PRO A 150 -10.71 8.69 -30.30
N SER A 151 -11.21 7.75 -29.52
CA SER A 151 -12.58 7.24 -29.61
C SER A 151 -13.09 6.78 -28.24
N GLN A 152 -14.38 6.45 -28.14
CA GLN A 152 -14.96 5.86 -26.92
C GLN A 152 -14.37 4.48 -26.55
N LYS A 153 -13.71 3.81 -27.50
CA LYS A 153 -13.11 2.49 -27.30
C LYS A 153 -11.65 2.55 -26.86
N VAL A 154 -10.99 3.68 -27.06
CA VAL A 154 -9.53 3.80 -26.91
C VAL A 154 -9.19 4.98 -26.03
N ASN A 155 -8.37 4.74 -25.04
CA ASN A 155 -7.81 5.74 -24.12
C ASN A 155 -6.30 5.51 -24.02
N PHE A 156 -5.50 6.57 -24.13
CA PHE A 156 -4.06 6.57 -23.91
C PHE A 156 -3.69 7.66 -22.92
N GLU A 157 -2.67 7.40 -22.11
CA GLU A 157 -2.05 8.40 -21.25
C GLU A 157 -0.54 8.25 -21.32
N ALA A 158 0.18 9.37 -21.51
CA ALA A 158 1.63 9.42 -21.45
C ALA A 158 2.05 10.50 -20.46
N GLY A 159 3.08 10.24 -19.67
CA GLY A 159 3.58 11.14 -18.64
C GLY A 159 5.08 11.19 -18.59
N LEU A 160 5.59 12.36 -18.24
CA LEU A 160 6.98 12.61 -17.89
C LEU A 160 7.04 13.28 -16.52
N LYS A 161 8.00 12.88 -15.69
CA LYS A 161 8.25 13.47 -14.37
C LYS A 161 9.75 13.64 -14.13
N LYS A 162 10.12 14.73 -13.50
CA LYS A 162 11.47 14.94 -12.96
C LYS A 162 11.33 15.33 -11.49
N ASP A 163 12.04 14.58 -10.65
CA ASP A 163 12.25 14.93 -9.25
C ASP A 163 13.54 15.74 -9.10
N PHE A 164 13.57 16.62 -8.12
CA PHE A 164 14.71 17.42 -7.69
C PHE A 164 14.86 17.21 -6.19
N VAL A 165 15.87 16.43 -5.81
CA VAL A 165 16.10 16.06 -4.40
C VAL A 165 17.50 16.54 -4.02
N GLU A 166 17.59 17.22 -2.87
CA GLU A 166 18.86 17.73 -2.37
C GLU A 166 19.90 16.62 -2.23
N ALA A 167 21.09 16.85 -2.81
CA ALA A 167 22.23 15.92 -2.82
C ALA A 167 21.97 14.54 -3.44
N ILE A 168 20.88 14.36 -4.22
CA ILE A 168 20.56 13.09 -4.88
C ILE A 168 20.34 13.31 -6.37
N GLU A 169 21.09 12.61 -7.21
CA GLU A 169 20.83 12.57 -8.63
C GLU A 169 19.56 11.75 -8.93
N THR A 170 18.66 12.34 -9.71
CA THR A 170 17.36 11.75 -10.03
C THR A 170 17.24 11.54 -11.55
N PRO A 171 16.70 10.40 -12.02
CA PRO A 171 16.45 10.19 -13.44
C PRO A 171 15.21 10.96 -13.91
N VAL A 172 15.04 11.08 -15.22
CA VAL A 172 13.75 11.39 -15.82
C VAL A 172 12.89 10.14 -15.76
N LEU A 173 11.68 10.29 -15.23
CA LEU A 173 10.67 9.24 -15.12
C LEU A 173 9.67 9.39 -16.25
N TYR A 174 9.18 8.28 -16.76
CA TYR A 174 8.17 8.26 -17.81
C TYR A 174 7.14 7.15 -17.55
N SER A 175 5.95 7.37 -18.06
CA SER A 175 4.88 6.39 -18.04
C SER A 175 4.10 6.43 -19.36
N PHE A 176 3.63 5.26 -19.78
CA PHE A 176 2.73 5.12 -20.89
C PHE A 176 1.70 4.05 -20.55
N SER A 177 0.44 4.40 -20.65
CA SER A 177 -0.67 3.49 -20.39
C SER A 177 -1.78 3.64 -21.41
N GLY A 178 -2.57 2.60 -21.54
CA GLY A 178 -3.73 2.66 -22.42
C GLY A 178 -4.73 1.57 -22.14
N LYS A 179 -5.94 1.82 -22.62
CA LYS A 179 -7.04 0.88 -22.59
C LYS A 179 -7.68 0.84 -23.97
N VAL A 180 -7.89 -0.37 -24.49
CA VAL A 180 -8.60 -0.63 -25.73
C VAL A 180 -9.77 -1.56 -25.43
N ASN A 181 -11.00 -1.08 -25.60
CA ASN A 181 -12.19 -1.91 -25.58
C ASN A 181 -12.33 -2.58 -26.95
N VAL A 182 -11.80 -3.80 -27.08
CA VAL A 182 -11.81 -4.54 -28.36
C VAL A 182 -13.23 -4.83 -28.79
N ASN A 183 -14.06 -5.25 -27.83
CA ASN A 183 -15.50 -5.44 -28.01
C ASN A 183 -16.24 -5.28 -26.65
N ASN A 184 -17.52 -5.63 -26.59
CA ASN A 184 -18.35 -5.44 -25.40
C ASN A 184 -17.99 -6.37 -24.23
N TRP A 185 -17.22 -7.43 -24.44
CA TRP A 185 -16.84 -8.41 -23.43
C TRP A 185 -15.34 -8.50 -23.17
N TYR A 186 -14.50 -7.86 -24.02
CA TYR A 186 -13.05 -7.90 -23.89
C TYR A 186 -12.42 -6.52 -23.98
N SER A 187 -11.54 -6.21 -23.03
CA SER A 187 -10.72 -5.00 -23.03
C SER A 187 -9.25 -5.38 -22.73
N LEU A 188 -8.36 -4.73 -23.44
CA LEU A 188 -6.92 -4.78 -23.21
C LEU A 188 -6.49 -3.52 -22.47
N ILE A 189 -5.66 -3.67 -21.45
CA ILE A 189 -5.08 -2.58 -20.66
C ILE A 189 -3.59 -2.82 -20.62
N PHE A 190 -2.77 -1.82 -20.88
CA PHE A 190 -1.34 -1.93 -20.75
C PHE A 190 -0.78 -0.74 -19.99
N ASN A 191 0.28 -0.97 -19.24
CA ASN A 191 1.06 0.04 -18.55
C ASN A 191 2.54 -0.27 -18.71
N ALA A 192 3.34 0.77 -18.87
CA ALA A 192 4.79 0.71 -18.80
C ALA A 192 5.29 1.98 -18.12
N SER A 193 6.21 1.85 -17.17
CA SER A 193 6.77 3.01 -16.46
C SER A 193 8.18 2.78 -15.96
N LYS A 194 8.92 3.89 -15.85
CA LYS A 194 10.15 3.98 -15.08
C LYS A 194 9.86 4.65 -13.75
N ASN A 195 10.27 4.00 -12.65
CA ASN A 195 10.08 4.48 -11.29
C ASN A 195 11.43 4.72 -10.61
N PHE A 196 11.40 5.45 -9.50
CA PHE A 196 12.58 5.86 -8.76
C PHE A 196 12.26 5.95 -7.26
N ARG A 197 13.22 5.52 -6.43
CA ARG A 197 13.17 5.66 -4.98
C ARG A 197 14.56 6.06 -4.47
N PHE A 198 14.66 7.14 -3.73
CA PHE A 198 15.87 7.50 -2.99
C PHE A 198 15.87 6.89 -1.58
N PRO A 199 17.06 6.70 -0.96
CA PRO A 199 17.17 6.16 0.39
C PRO A 199 16.43 7.02 1.42
N SER A 200 15.73 6.38 2.34
CA SER A 200 15.09 7.05 3.47
C SER A 200 16.11 7.55 4.49
N PHE A 201 15.71 8.42 5.42
CA PHE A 201 16.58 8.82 6.54
C PHE A 201 17.01 7.63 7.38
N ASN A 202 16.13 6.64 7.54
CA ASN A 202 16.47 5.42 8.27
C ASN A 202 17.52 4.59 7.54
N ASP A 203 17.43 4.47 6.20
CA ASP A 203 18.42 3.76 5.40
C ASP A 203 19.81 4.42 5.51
N LEU A 204 19.87 5.74 5.57
CA LEU A 204 21.13 6.48 5.60
C LEU A 204 21.74 6.61 7.00
N TYR A 205 20.92 6.91 8.01
CA TYR A 205 21.44 7.45 9.27
C TYR A 205 21.17 6.57 10.50
N TRP A 206 20.38 5.49 10.37
CA TRP A 206 20.06 4.64 11.52
C TRP A 206 21.33 3.97 12.08
N GLN A 207 21.54 4.07 13.39
CA GLN A 207 22.69 3.46 14.04
C GLN A 207 22.28 2.16 14.78
N PRO A 208 23.09 1.10 14.68
CA PRO A 208 24.45 1.04 14.10
C PRO A 208 24.50 0.62 12.62
N GLY A 209 23.38 0.52 11.90
CA GLY A 209 23.29 -0.14 10.60
C GLY A 209 23.10 0.75 9.38
N GLY A 210 22.88 2.06 9.53
CA GLY A 210 22.67 2.98 8.40
C GLY A 210 23.86 3.02 7.43
N ASN A 211 23.59 3.30 6.15
CA ASN A 211 24.58 3.29 5.09
C ASN A 211 24.46 4.54 4.20
N LEU A 212 25.50 5.40 4.27
CA LEU A 212 25.56 6.65 3.51
C LEU A 212 25.90 6.46 2.03
N ASP A 213 26.46 5.29 1.65
CA ASP A 213 26.89 4.98 0.30
C ASP A 213 25.79 4.39 -0.58
N LEU A 214 24.54 4.36 -0.07
CA LEU A 214 23.41 3.83 -0.81
C LEU A 214 23.12 4.64 -2.08
N LYS A 215 23.03 3.92 -3.18
CA LYS A 215 22.50 4.43 -4.44
C LYS A 215 20.98 4.42 -4.44
N SER A 216 20.41 5.33 -5.21
CA SER A 216 18.96 5.34 -5.45
C SER A 216 18.53 4.14 -6.28
N GLU A 217 17.36 3.62 -5.96
CA GLU A 217 16.74 2.50 -6.64
C GLU A 217 15.94 3.01 -7.84
N THR A 218 16.07 2.35 -9.00
CA THR A 218 15.23 2.59 -10.17
C THR A 218 14.57 1.30 -10.62
N SER A 219 13.40 1.40 -11.22
CA SER A 219 12.76 0.24 -11.83
C SER A 219 12.09 0.57 -13.14
N LEU A 220 12.12 -0.40 -14.05
CA LEU A 220 11.28 -0.47 -15.24
C LEU A 220 10.23 -1.54 -15.02
N GLN A 221 8.97 -1.19 -15.25
CA GLN A 221 7.87 -2.15 -15.13
C GLN A 221 6.95 -2.07 -16.33
N ALA A 222 6.37 -3.22 -16.69
CA ALA A 222 5.34 -3.33 -17.69
C ALA A 222 4.31 -4.40 -17.31
N ASP A 223 3.06 -4.15 -17.60
CA ASP A 223 1.96 -5.10 -17.44
C ASP A 223 0.97 -5.04 -18.60
N LEU A 224 0.27 -6.17 -18.82
CA LEU A 224 -0.70 -6.32 -19.89
C LEU A 224 -1.99 -6.97 -19.38
N GLY A 225 -2.91 -6.15 -18.90
CA GLY A 225 -4.20 -6.58 -18.35
C GLY A 225 -5.18 -6.99 -19.44
N ASN A 226 -5.60 -8.25 -19.38
CA ASN A 226 -6.69 -8.80 -20.20
C ASN A 226 -7.95 -8.85 -19.34
N ARG A 227 -8.96 -8.09 -19.70
CA ARG A 227 -10.24 -8.04 -18.98
C ARG A 227 -11.35 -8.62 -19.83
N PHE A 228 -11.95 -9.68 -19.32
CA PHE A 228 -13.12 -10.33 -19.90
C PHE A 228 -14.32 -10.08 -18.99
N GLN A 229 -15.43 -9.67 -19.59
CA GLN A 229 -16.70 -9.45 -18.88
C GLN A 229 -17.83 -10.09 -19.63
N TYR A 230 -18.47 -11.07 -19.00
CA TYR A 230 -19.63 -11.73 -19.60
C TYR A 230 -20.72 -11.92 -18.55
N LYS A 231 -21.87 -11.28 -18.80
CA LYS A 231 -22.99 -11.29 -17.85
C LYS A 231 -22.52 -10.87 -16.43
N ASN A 232 -22.58 -11.78 -15.49
CA ASN A 232 -22.27 -11.60 -14.07
C ASN A 232 -20.80 -11.89 -13.73
N PHE A 233 -20.01 -12.35 -14.71
CA PHE A 233 -18.61 -12.72 -14.53
C PHE A 233 -17.68 -11.66 -15.08
N LYS A 234 -16.62 -11.38 -14.34
CA LYS A 234 -15.51 -10.57 -14.76
C LYS A 234 -14.21 -11.31 -14.43
N LEU A 235 -13.39 -11.56 -15.45
CA LEU A 235 -12.07 -12.14 -15.31
C LEU A 235 -11.03 -11.11 -15.75
N ASN A 236 -10.05 -10.85 -14.87
CA ASN A 236 -8.85 -10.09 -15.20
C ASN A 236 -7.65 -11.05 -15.18
N VAL A 237 -6.77 -10.97 -16.16
CA VAL A 237 -5.52 -11.73 -16.24
C VAL A 237 -4.43 -10.78 -16.67
N THR A 238 -3.44 -10.56 -15.82
CA THR A 238 -2.42 -9.53 -16.00
C THR A 238 -1.03 -10.12 -15.80
N PRO A 239 -0.33 -10.56 -16.85
CA PRO A 239 1.10 -10.78 -16.80
C PRO A 239 1.81 -9.46 -16.52
N PHE A 240 2.90 -9.52 -15.74
CA PHE A 240 3.73 -8.38 -15.42
C PHE A 240 5.23 -8.73 -15.46
N TYR A 241 6.04 -7.72 -15.67
CA TYR A 241 7.50 -7.77 -15.59
C TYR A 241 8.01 -6.50 -14.92
N ILE A 242 8.97 -6.66 -14.00
CA ILE A 242 9.63 -5.57 -13.27
C ILE A 242 11.14 -5.90 -13.25
N ASN A 243 11.95 -4.95 -13.68
CA ASN A 243 13.39 -4.95 -13.46
C ASN A 243 13.75 -3.83 -12.51
N ILE A 244 14.48 -4.13 -11.44
CA ILE A 244 14.87 -3.17 -10.40
C ILE A 244 16.38 -3.12 -10.32
N GLU A 245 16.95 -1.93 -10.50
CA GLU A 245 18.37 -1.65 -10.34
C GLU A 245 18.63 -0.99 -8.99
N ASN A 246 19.71 -1.39 -8.33
CA ASN A 246 20.15 -0.90 -7.02
C ASN A 246 19.05 -1.02 -5.94
N MET A 247 18.30 -2.12 -5.92
CA MET A 247 17.25 -2.35 -4.93
C MET A 247 17.78 -2.21 -3.50
N ILE A 248 17.20 -1.32 -2.71
CA ILE A 248 17.59 -1.11 -1.31
C ILE A 248 16.91 -2.13 -0.42
N ARG A 249 17.71 -2.97 0.25
CA ARG A 249 17.22 -3.97 1.21
C ARG A 249 18.04 -3.99 2.48
N TRP A 250 17.35 -4.21 3.59
CA TRP A 250 17.98 -4.48 4.87
C TRP A 250 18.34 -5.96 4.94
N LEU A 251 19.63 -6.23 5.11
CA LEU A 251 20.19 -7.58 5.21
C LEU A 251 21.17 -7.63 6.39
N PRO A 252 21.34 -8.78 7.08
CA PRO A 252 22.37 -8.91 8.10
C PRO A 252 23.75 -8.84 7.44
N ASN A 253 24.61 -7.96 7.94
CA ASN A 253 26.01 -7.90 7.53
C ASN A 253 26.82 -9.05 8.15
N SER A 254 28.12 -9.12 7.87
CA SER A 254 29.03 -10.16 8.40
C SER A 254 29.11 -10.21 9.94
N GLY A 255 28.77 -9.12 10.61
CA GLY A 255 28.65 -9.02 12.08
C GLY A 255 27.26 -9.33 12.63
N GLY A 256 26.30 -9.75 11.76
CA GLY A 256 24.91 -10.03 12.18
C GLY A 256 24.05 -8.78 12.40
N ILE A 257 24.58 -7.58 12.17
CA ILE A 257 23.84 -6.33 12.27
C ILE A 257 23.06 -6.11 10.97
N TRP A 258 21.77 -5.84 11.10
CA TRP A 258 20.95 -5.46 9.95
C TRP A 258 21.37 -4.10 9.41
N SER A 259 21.69 -4.05 8.12
CA SER A 259 22.16 -2.85 7.41
C SER A 259 21.54 -2.79 6.02
N PRO A 260 21.14 -1.62 5.52
CA PRO A 260 20.65 -1.49 4.16
C PRO A 260 21.82 -1.56 3.17
N SER A 261 21.60 -2.29 2.11
CA SER A 261 22.52 -2.44 0.98
C SER A 261 21.77 -2.42 -0.34
N ASN A 262 22.48 -2.09 -1.41
CA ASN A 262 21.93 -2.20 -2.75
C ASN A 262 22.13 -3.61 -3.29
N ILE A 263 21.08 -4.21 -3.85
CA ILE A 263 21.15 -5.36 -4.73
C ILE A 263 21.18 -4.80 -6.16
N ASN A 264 22.22 -5.11 -6.91
CA ASN A 264 22.48 -4.45 -8.21
C ASN A 264 21.33 -4.64 -9.20
N ASN A 265 20.81 -5.86 -9.34
CA ASN A 265 19.73 -6.14 -10.27
C ASN A 265 18.78 -7.22 -9.74
N VAL A 266 17.51 -6.90 -9.77
CA VAL A 266 16.41 -7.81 -9.38
C VAL A 266 15.40 -7.87 -10.51
N GLU A 267 15.08 -9.08 -10.96
CA GLU A 267 13.98 -9.33 -11.88
C GLU A 267 12.80 -9.96 -11.14
N SER A 268 11.62 -9.42 -11.42
CA SER A 268 10.35 -9.95 -10.92
C SER A 268 9.37 -10.05 -12.08
N TYR A 269 8.82 -11.23 -12.30
CA TYR A 269 7.76 -11.43 -13.29
C TYR A 269 6.73 -12.41 -12.78
N GLY A 270 5.55 -12.33 -13.35
CA GLY A 270 4.47 -13.19 -12.90
C GLY A 270 3.15 -12.95 -13.59
N LEU A 271 2.12 -13.46 -12.95
CA LEU A 271 0.75 -13.41 -13.43
C LEU A 271 -0.17 -13.10 -12.26
N GLU A 272 -0.98 -12.08 -12.41
CA GLU A 272 -2.11 -11.81 -11.52
C GLU A 272 -3.40 -12.19 -12.23
N SER A 273 -4.26 -12.93 -11.57
CA SER A 273 -5.59 -13.23 -12.08
C SER A 273 -6.65 -13.04 -11.02
N GLN A 274 -7.80 -12.51 -11.42
CA GLN A 274 -8.95 -12.32 -10.55
C GLN A 274 -10.24 -12.60 -11.28
N LEU A 275 -11.03 -13.52 -10.74
CA LEU A 275 -12.38 -13.84 -11.18
C LEU A 275 -13.38 -13.27 -10.18
N ASP A 276 -14.27 -12.43 -10.66
CA ASP A 276 -15.38 -11.87 -9.89
C ASP A 276 -16.71 -12.38 -10.46
N PHE A 277 -17.65 -12.68 -9.57
CA PHE A 277 -19.03 -12.98 -9.88
C PHE A 277 -19.94 -12.18 -8.97
N VAL A 278 -20.90 -11.47 -9.54
CA VAL A 278 -21.91 -10.70 -8.79
C VAL A 278 -23.28 -10.94 -9.44
N LYS A 279 -24.24 -11.37 -8.64
CA LYS A 279 -25.61 -11.58 -9.12
C LYS A 279 -26.64 -11.17 -8.08
N ASP A 280 -27.58 -10.37 -8.50
CA ASP A 280 -28.77 -9.99 -7.74
C ASP A 280 -29.97 -10.84 -8.19
N PHE A 281 -30.75 -11.30 -7.20
CA PHE A 281 -31.99 -12.09 -7.44
C PHE A 281 -33.08 -11.54 -6.51
N GLY A 282 -33.64 -10.39 -6.84
CA GLY A 282 -34.60 -9.70 -5.99
C GLY A 282 -34.00 -9.27 -4.66
N LYS A 283 -34.42 -9.87 -3.54
CA LYS A 283 -33.88 -9.57 -2.21
C LYS A 283 -32.53 -10.25 -1.93
N ASN A 284 -32.08 -11.16 -2.81
CA ASN A 284 -30.86 -11.92 -2.64
C ASN A 284 -29.72 -11.30 -3.44
N ASN A 285 -28.50 -11.40 -2.92
CA ASN A 285 -27.29 -11.00 -3.63
C ASN A 285 -26.20 -12.03 -3.35
N ALA A 286 -25.61 -12.57 -4.41
CA ALA A 286 -24.46 -13.48 -4.33
C ALA A 286 -23.23 -12.78 -4.91
N LYS A 287 -22.12 -12.80 -4.17
CA LYS A 287 -20.82 -12.30 -4.62
C LYS A 287 -19.76 -13.35 -4.38
N PHE A 288 -18.89 -13.51 -5.34
CA PHE A 288 -17.73 -14.35 -5.25
C PHE A 288 -16.55 -13.65 -5.93
N SER A 289 -15.38 -13.72 -5.32
CA SER A 289 -14.13 -13.23 -5.90
C SER A 289 -13.03 -14.23 -5.56
N LEU A 290 -12.23 -14.60 -6.56
CA LEU A 290 -11.08 -15.48 -6.43
C LEU A 290 -9.89 -14.84 -7.14
N GLY A 291 -8.81 -14.62 -6.42
CA GLY A 291 -7.54 -14.12 -6.95
C GLY A 291 -6.43 -15.14 -6.83
N TYR A 292 -5.57 -15.18 -7.84
CA TYR A 292 -4.33 -15.95 -7.85
C TYR A 292 -3.19 -15.07 -8.31
N ILE A 293 -2.08 -15.10 -7.60
CA ILE A 293 -0.85 -14.40 -7.93
C ILE A 293 0.29 -15.42 -8.01
N TYR A 294 0.96 -15.45 -9.14
CA TYR A 294 2.24 -16.09 -9.31
C TYR A 294 3.33 -15.02 -9.44
N THR A 295 4.39 -15.13 -8.64
CA THR A 295 5.51 -14.20 -8.66
C THR A 295 6.83 -14.99 -8.67
N ASN A 296 7.67 -14.75 -9.67
CA ASN A 296 9.06 -15.17 -9.68
C ASN A 296 9.91 -13.92 -9.51
N SER A 297 10.54 -13.75 -8.35
CA SER A 297 11.36 -12.58 -8.03
C SER A 297 12.75 -13.03 -7.58
N LYS A 298 13.78 -12.64 -8.32
CA LYS A 298 15.14 -13.10 -8.10
C LYS A 298 16.17 -11.97 -8.18
N ASN A 299 17.21 -12.11 -7.38
CA ASN A 299 18.47 -11.42 -7.60
C ASN A 299 19.14 -12.05 -8.84
N VAL A 300 19.39 -11.25 -9.87
CA VAL A 300 19.92 -11.73 -11.16
C VAL A 300 21.35 -12.26 -11.03
N GLU A 301 22.18 -11.65 -10.20
CA GLU A 301 23.59 -12.04 -10.03
C GLU A 301 23.74 -13.40 -9.34
N THR A 302 22.92 -13.64 -8.31
CA THR A 302 22.99 -14.89 -7.53
C THR A 302 22.04 -15.96 -8.02
N ASN A 303 21.08 -15.60 -8.90
CA ASN A 303 19.94 -16.41 -9.33
C ASN A 303 19.10 -16.96 -8.16
N ARG A 304 19.13 -16.28 -6.99
CA ARG A 304 18.40 -16.65 -5.78
C ARG A 304 17.10 -15.88 -5.66
N PHE A 305 16.08 -16.54 -5.11
CA PHE A 305 14.79 -15.90 -4.82
C PHE A 305 14.95 -14.81 -3.75
N LEU A 306 14.21 -13.74 -3.91
CA LEU A 306 14.10 -12.74 -2.88
C LEU A 306 13.41 -13.34 -1.64
N SER A 307 14.01 -13.12 -0.47
CA SER A 307 13.39 -13.54 0.79
C SER A 307 12.08 -12.79 1.04
N TYR A 308 11.14 -13.46 1.71
CA TYR A 308 9.79 -12.97 2.04
C TYR A 308 8.89 -12.67 0.83
N VAL A 309 9.23 -13.21 -0.34
CA VAL A 309 8.38 -13.15 -1.55
C VAL A 309 7.85 -14.56 -1.87
N PRO A 310 6.61 -14.90 -1.52
CA PRO A 310 6.03 -16.18 -1.88
C PRO A 310 5.76 -16.26 -3.38
N GLN A 311 6.04 -17.42 -3.98
CA GLN A 311 5.78 -17.63 -5.40
C GLN A 311 4.29 -17.75 -5.73
N HIS A 312 3.50 -18.28 -4.81
CA HIS A 312 2.07 -18.53 -5.04
C HIS A 312 1.24 -17.93 -3.91
N LYS A 313 0.26 -17.13 -4.27
CA LYS A 313 -0.79 -16.64 -3.38
C LYS A 313 -2.16 -16.90 -3.99
N ILE A 314 -3.11 -17.38 -3.19
CA ILE A 314 -4.52 -17.46 -3.56
C ILE A 314 -5.32 -16.74 -2.50
N PHE A 315 -6.27 -15.94 -2.90
CA PHE A 315 -7.20 -15.30 -1.97
C PHE A 315 -8.62 -15.33 -2.56
N GLY A 316 -9.59 -15.45 -1.70
CA GLY A 316 -10.97 -15.50 -2.15
C GLY A 316 -11.94 -14.95 -1.12
N ASN A 317 -13.03 -14.41 -1.63
CA ASN A 317 -14.14 -13.93 -0.83
C ASN A 317 -15.44 -14.46 -1.43
N ALA A 318 -16.33 -14.91 -0.58
CA ALA A 318 -17.69 -15.28 -0.96
C ALA A 318 -18.67 -14.64 0.01
N SER A 319 -19.75 -14.07 -0.47
CA SER A 319 -20.88 -13.66 0.37
C SER A 319 -22.20 -13.96 -0.29
N TYR A 320 -23.17 -14.27 0.56
CA TYR A 320 -24.55 -14.44 0.16
C TYR A 320 -25.45 -13.68 1.12
N ARG A 321 -26.19 -12.75 0.56
CA ARG A 321 -27.20 -11.99 1.30
C ARG A 321 -28.60 -12.48 0.95
N TYR A 322 -29.34 -12.82 1.98
CA TYR A 322 -30.77 -13.07 1.91
C TYR A 322 -31.49 -12.04 2.75
N ASP A 323 -32.18 -11.10 2.09
CA ASP A 323 -32.91 -9.99 2.72
C ASP A 323 -32.02 -9.21 3.73
N PHE A 324 -32.23 -9.43 5.03
CA PHE A 324 -31.53 -8.74 6.12
C PHE A 324 -30.31 -9.52 6.68
N ILE A 325 -30.05 -10.73 6.24
CA ILE A 325 -28.91 -11.56 6.67
C ILE A 325 -27.90 -11.69 5.52
N GLU A 326 -26.64 -11.44 5.84
CA GLU A 326 -25.51 -11.73 4.93
C GLU A 326 -24.53 -12.66 5.62
N ILE A 327 -24.24 -13.78 5.00
CA ILE A 327 -23.14 -14.66 5.40
C ILE A 327 -21.96 -14.43 4.48
N PHE A 328 -20.74 -14.52 5.01
CA PHE A 328 -19.53 -14.35 4.22
C PHE A 328 -18.41 -15.26 4.68
N ALA A 329 -17.50 -15.56 3.74
CA ALA A 329 -16.27 -16.26 3.98
C ALA A 329 -15.13 -15.59 3.21
N GLN A 330 -13.93 -15.60 3.80
CA GLN A 330 -12.70 -15.06 3.23
C GLN A 330 -11.59 -16.08 3.43
N GLY A 331 -10.89 -16.46 2.38
CA GLY A 331 -9.79 -17.41 2.44
C GLY A 331 -8.51 -16.82 1.86
N MET A 332 -7.37 -17.22 2.41
CA MET A 332 -6.06 -16.89 1.88
C MET A 332 -5.13 -18.09 2.02
N PHE A 333 -4.54 -18.48 0.90
CA PHE A 333 -3.41 -19.42 0.84
C PHE A 333 -2.14 -18.65 0.49
N ASN A 334 -1.06 -18.92 1.22
CA ASN A 334 0.27 -18.43 0.93
C ASN A 334 1.20 -19.62 0.77
N GLY A 335 1.95 -19.66 -0.34
CA GLY A 335 2.92 -20.70 -0.62
C GLY A 335 4.14 -20.63 0.29
N LEU A 336 5.00 -21.63 0.19
CA LEU A 336 6.31 -21.65 0.86
C LEU A 336 7.06 -20.36 0.55
N THR A 337 7.70 -19.77 1.57
CA THR A 337 8.36 -18.47 1.45
C THR A 337 9.75 -18.54 2.11
N PHE A 338 10.80 -18.34 1.35
CA PHE A 338 12.15 -18.28 1.89
C PHE A 338 12.33 -17.03 2.75
N THR A 339 13.05 -17.15 3.86
CA THR A 339 13.32 -16.06 4.80
C THR A 339 14.72 -15.45 4.61
N SER A 340 15.56 -16.11 3.83
CA SER A 340 16.93 -15.73 3.52
C SER A 340 17.31 -16.15 2.09
N GLU A 341 18.37 -15.56 1.55
CA GLU A 341 18.85 -15.85 0.18
C GLU A 341 19.55 -17.22 0.05
N ASP A 342 19.84 -17.90 1.15
CA ASP A 342 20.38 -19.25 1.13
C ASP A 342 19.36 -20.34 0.75
N GLU A 343 18.07 -19.96 0.64
CA GLU A 343 16.93 -20.81 0.23
C GLU A 343 16.79 -22.10 1.05
N LYS A 344 17.21 -22.08 2.33
CA LYS A 344 17.08 -23.24 3.20
C LYS A 344 15.64 -23.52 3.55
N LEU A 345 15.19 -24.74 3.28
CA LEU A 345 13.83 -25.17 3.65
C LEU A 345 13.62 -25.22 5.17
N SER A 346 14.69 -25.44 5.95
CA SER A 346 14.62 -25.51 7.42
C SER A 346 14.25 -24.17 8.09
N SER A 347 14.57 -23.05 7.44
CA SER A 347 14.22 -21.69 7.90
C SER A 347 13.06 -21.05 7.12
N ALA A 348 12.59 -21.70 6.06
CA ALA A 348 11.49 -21.18 5.25
C ALA A 348 10.16 -21.16 6.02
N LEU A 349 9.35 -20.15 5.78
CA LEU A 349 7.97 -20.12 6.22
C LEU A 349 7.17 -21.17 5.46
N LYS A 350 6.51 -22.07 6.19
CA LYS A 350 5.67 -23.10 5.59
C LYS A 350 4.46 -22.47 4.90
N SER A 351 3.98 -23.14 3.86
CA SER A 351 2.70 -22.78 3.26
C SER A 351 1.56 -22.90 4.27
N TYR A 352 0.59 -22.02 4.17
CA TYR A 352 -0.57 -22.02 5.07
C TYR A 352 -1.84 -21.59 4.34
N PHE A 353 -2.98 -22.02 4.90
CA PHE A 353 -4.30 -21.56 4.48
C PHE A 353 -5.05 -21.04 5.70
N VAL A 354 -5.52 -19.79 5.63
CA VAL A 354 -6.33 -19.16 6.68
C VAL A 354 -7.69 -18.81 6.12
N MET A 355 -8.74 -19.16 6.86
CA MET A 355 -10.12 -18.83 6.50
C MET A 355 -10.79 -18.07 7.63
N ASN A 356 -11.50 -17.02 7.27
CA ASN A 356 -12.40 -16.28 8.15
C ASN A 356 -13.83 -16.48 7.65
N ALA A 357 -14.80 -16.52 8.56
CA ALA A 357 -16.20 -16.57 8.21
C ALA A 357 -17.02 -15.71 9.18
N GLY A 358 -18.17 -15.25 8.73
CA GLY A 358 -19.03 -14.45 9.59
C GLY A 358 -20.39 -14.19 8.99
N LEU A 359 -21.18 -13.45 9.74
CA LEU A 359 -22.52 -13.03 9.35
C LEU A 359 -22.79 -11.59 9.77
N HIS A 360 -23.61 -10.92 8.99
CA HIS A 360 -24.17 -9.62 9.30
C HIS A 360 -25.69 -9.71 9.33
N ILE A 361 -26.31 -9.13 10.33
CA ILE A 361 -27.76 -9.05 10.48
C ILE A 361 -28.14 -7.58 10.52
N LYS A 362 -28.92 -7.12 9.54
CA LYS A 362 -29.52 -5.79 9.54
C LYS A 362 -30.80 -5.82 10.36
N ILE A 363 -30.84 -5.02 11.42
CA ILE A 363 -32.02 -4.89 12.31
C ILE A 363 -32.59 -3.52 12.06
N LEU A 364 -33.76 -3.45 11.45
CA LEU A 364 -34.38 -2.20 11.02
C LEU A 364 -33.49 -1.43 10.02
N LYS A 365 -33.72 -0.12 9.85
CA LYS A 365 -32.93 0.71 8.91
C LYS A 365 -31.59 1.19 9.48
N HIS A 366 -31.45 1.16 10.79
CA HIS A 366 -30.40 1.90 11.51
C HIS A 366 -29.33 1.01 12.16
N TYR A 367 -29.60 -0.27 12.38
CA TYR A 367 -28.69 -1.15 13.13
C TYR A 367 -28.22 -2.33 12.27
N GLN A 368 -26.95 -2.64 12.40
CA GLN A 368 -26.38 -3.89 11.86
C GLN A 368 -25.50 -4.52 12.93
N ILE A 369 -25.75 -5.77 13.23
CA ILE A 369 -24.89 -6.60 14.10
C ILE A 369 -24.07 -7.52 13.21
N GLY A 370 -22.78 -7.63 13.49
CA GLY A 370 -21.87 -8.55 12.82
C GLY A 370 -21.17 -9.46 13.80
N PHE A 371 -20.99 -10.71 13.38
CA PHE A 371 -20.17 -11.72 14.06
C PHE A 371 -19.14 -12.28 13.08
N LYS A 372 -17.91 -12.45 13.53
CA LYS A 372 -16.81 -12.97 12.70
C LYS A 372 -15.97 -13.94 13.53
N ALA A 373 -15.67 -15.08 12.94
CA ALA A 373 -14.63 -16.00 13.38
C ALA A 373 -13.43 -15.82 12.45
N ASN A 374 -12.30 -15.39 12.99
CA ASN A 374 -11.04 -15.30 12.29
C ASN A 374 -10.25 -16.59 12.48
N ASN A 375 -9.48 -16.98 11.45
CA ASN A 375 -8.68 -18.20 11.46
C ASN A 375 -9.50 -19.41 11.90
N LEU A 376 -10.57 -19.69 11.17
CA LEU A 376 -11.60 -20.67 11.52
C LEU A 376 -11.01 -22.07 11.79
N PHE A 377 -9.93 -22.45 11.09
CA PHE A 377 -9.28 -23.74 11.22
C PHE A 377 -8.17 -23.77 12.28
N ASP A 378 -8.00 -22.71 13.05
CA ASP A 378 -6.99 -22.58 14.10
C ASP A 378 -5.55 -22.82 13.61
N GLN A 379 -5.27 -22.41 12.35
CA GLN A 379 -3.97 -22.59 11.73
C GLN A 379 -2.88 -21.81 12.48
N ILE A 380 -1.77 -22.47 12.79
CA ILE A 380 -0.55 -21.78 13.26
C ILE A 380 0.23 -21.35 12.03
N TYR A 381 0.47 -20.07 11.87
CA TYR A 381 1.15 -19.51 10.70
C TYR A 381 1.91 -18.26 11.05
N GLU A 382 2.90 -17.95 10.22
CA GLU A 382 3.79 -16.81 10.34
C GLU A 382 3.90 -16.11 8.98
N THR A 383 4.00 -14.78 8.99
CA THR A 383 4.37 -13.96 7.82
C THR A 383 5.78 -13.38 7.94
N THR A 384 6.30 -13.40 9.14
CA THR A 384 7.69 -13.07 9.50
C THR A 384 8.18 -14.18 10.42
N ALA A 385 9.38 -14.67 10.17
CA ALA A 385 9.97 -15.75 10.97
C ALA A 385 9.97 -15.40 12.45
N TYR A 386 9.56 -16.35 13.29
CA TYR A 386 9.45 -16.22 14.75
C TYR A 386 8.33 -15.27 15.24
N PHE A 387 7.43 -14.82 14.36
CA PHE A 387 6.29 -13.97 14.72
C PHE A 387 4.97 -14.65 14.32
N PRO A 388 4.46 -15.61 15.12
CA PRO A 388 3.18 -16.25 14.84
C PRO A 388 2.03 -15.27 14.93
N LEU A 389 1.11 -15.40 14.00
CA LEU A 389 -0.11 -14.60 13.96
C LEU A 389 -1.20 -15.23 14.83
N PRO A 390 -2.24 -14.44 15.19
CA PRO A 390 -3.29 -14.92 16.10
C PRO A 390 -3.95 -16.20 15.60
N LYS A 391 -4.13 -17.14 16.52
CA LYS A 391 -4.97 -18.32 16.33
C LYS A 391 -6.43 -17.91 16.18
N ARG A 392 -7.33 -18.90 16.14
CA ARG A 392 -8.77 -18.64 16.05
C ARG A 392 -9.22 -17.66 17.12
N ASN A 393 -9.93 -16.64 16.68
CA ASN A 393 -10.52 -15.63 17.54
C ASN A 393 -11.85 -15.15 16.98
N TYR A 394 -12.65 -14.54 17.83
CA TYR A 394 -14.00 -14.11 17.50
C TYR A 394 -14.13 -12.61 17.70
N ALA A 395 -14.91 -11.98 16.85
CA ALA A 395 -15.23 -10.56 16.95
C ALA A 395 -16.73 -10.34 16.79
N ALA A 396 -17.26 -9.37 17.52
CA ALA A 396 -18.59 -8.84 17.31
C ALA A 396 -18.52 -7.33 17.08
N ASN A 397 -19.37 -6.82 16.22
CA ASN A 397 -19.49 -5.38 15.95
C ASN A 397 -20.94 -4.95 15.86
N LEU A 398 -21.21 -3.73 16.28
CA LEU A 398 -22.48 -3.03 16.12
C LEU A 398 -22.24 -1.78 15.29
N LEU A 399 -22.95 -1.64 14.18
CA LEU A 399 -22.99 -0.43 13.36
C LEU A 399 -24.35 0.26 13.57
N ILE A 400 -24.31 1.55 13.86
CA ILE A 400 -25.50 2.39 14.03
C ILE A 400 -25.43 3.51 12.99
N ASN A 401 -26.45 3.62 12.13
CA ASN A 401 -26.61 4.68 11.16
C ASN A 401 -27.72 5.63 11.63
N PHE A 402 -27.45 6.90 11.69
CA PHE A 402 -28.38 7.93 12.13
C PHE A 402 -29.07 8.62 10.95
#